data_bb0209df21db4d2decce039fd3a6b498
#
_entry.id   bb0209df21db4d2decce039fd3a6b498
#
_cell.length_a   1.000
_cell.length_b   1.000
_cell.length_c   1.000
_cell.angle_alpha   90.00
_cell.angle_beta   90.00
_cell.angle_gamma   90.00
#
_symmetry.space_group_name_H-M   'P 1'
#
loop_
_entity.id
_entity.type
_entity.pdbx_description
1 polymer ?
#
loop_
_entity_poly.entity_id
_entity_poly.type
_entity_poly.pdbx_seq_one_letter_code
_entity_poly.pdbx_strand_id
1 'polypeptide(L)'
;EGFAKRTAISEYRLQGRNGYGVKAVQLAEGRGSLVGAVIVEEDDQVMAIMKSGKVIRSNVAEVKRTGRNTQGVTLAKPDKNDEIISIARNEEKENEDDEPAEGAPAEAVDGQAVTTQSGENVEASAKTE
;
A
#
# COMPACT_ATOMS: atom_id res chain seq x y z
N GLU A 1 -18.04 -4.72 3.41
CA GLU A 1 -17.70 -5.77 4.37
C GLU A 1 -16.25 -6.28 4.23
N GLY A 2 -15.51 -5.82 3.22
CA GLY A 2 -14.08 -6.12 3.11
C GLY A 2 -13.69 -7.43 2.47
N PHE A 3 -14.59 -8.05 1.73
CA PHE A 3 -14.26 -9.26 0.99
C PHE A 3 -13.80 -8.94 -0.42
N ALA A 4 -12.80 -9.65 -0.89
CA ALA A 4 -12.28 -9.53 -2.24
C ALA A 4 -11.97 -10.89 -2.83
N LYS A 5 -11.84 -10.94 -4.13
CA LYS A 5 -11.34 -12.12 -4.81
C LYS A 5 -10.59 -11.71 -6.07
N ARG A 6 -9.78 -12.60 -6.55
CA ARG A 6 -9.05 -12.44 -7.79
C ARG A 6 -9.36 -13.64 -8.69
N THR A 7 -9.69 -13.36 -9.92
CA THR A 7 -10.03 -14.37 -10.91
C THR A 7 -9.27 -14.09 -12.20
N ALA A 8 -8.81 -15.14 -12.85
CA ALA A 8 -8.10 -14.99 -14.12
C ALA A 8 -9.07 -14.43 -15.18
N ILE A 9 -8.58 -13.47 -15.96
CA ILE A 9 -9.37 -12.89 -17.04
C ILE A 9 -9.80 -13.96 -18.04
N SER A 10 -8.98 -14.97 -18.24
CA SER A 10 -9.28 -16.07 -19.16
C SER A 10 -10.54 -16.85 -18.78
N GLU A 11 -11.03 -16.74 -17.57
CA GLU A 11 -12.28 -17.36 -17.17
C GLU A 11 -13.51 -16.60 -17.66
N TYR A 12 -13.32 -15.39 -18.17
CA TYR A 12 -14.40 -14.61 -18.74
C TYR A 12 -14.36 -14.76 -20.25
N ARG A 13 -15.44 -15.28 -20.81
CA ARG A 13 -15.55 -15.46 -22.25
C ARG A 13 -15.71 -14.11 -22.94
N LEU A 14 -15.18 -14.01 -24.14
CA LEU A 14 -15.40 -12.86 -24.98
C LEU A 14 -16.87 -12.83 -25.39
N GLN A 15 -17.52 -11.71 -25.24
CA GLN A 15 -18.93 -11.54 -25.59
C GLN A 15 -19.09 -10.44 -26.63
N GLY A 16 -20.06 -10.64 -27.51
CA GLY A 16 -20.44 -9.61 -28.47
C GLY A 16 -21.42 -8.62 -27.83
N ARG A 17 -21.92 -7.71 -28.65
CA ARG A 17 -22.96 -6.80 -28.23
C ARG A 17 -24.22 -7.58 -27.89
N ASN A 18 -25.02 -7.02 -27.01
CA ASN A 18 -26.32 -7.57 -26.67
C ASN A 18 -26.26 -8.89 -25.89
N GLY A 19 -25.15 -9.15 -25.23
CA GLY A 19 -25.02 -10.31 -24.35
C GLY A 19 -25.56 -10.02 -22.96
N TYR A 20 -25.93 -11.07 -22.24
CA TYR A 20 -26.45 -10.95 -20.88
C TYR A 20 -25.36 -10.77 -19.82
N GLY A 21 -24.09 -10.80 -20.20
CA GLY A 21 -23.00 -10.73 -19.28
C GLY A 21 -22.61 -12.09 -18.69
N VAL A 22 -21.62 -12.09 -17.84
CA VAL A 22 -21.11 -13.28 -17.17
C VAL A 22 -20.99 -12.98 -15.69
N LYS A 23 -21.52 -13.88 -14.87
CA LYS A 23 -21.48 -13.72 -13.44
C LYS A 23 -20.04 -13.69 -12.94
N ALA A 24 -19.65 -12.63 -12.25
CA ALA A 24 -18.30 -12.42 -11.78
C ALA A 24 -18.09 -12.85 -10.33
N VAL A 25 -19.12 -12.74 -9.50
CA VAL A 25 -18.99 -13.01 -8.08
C VAL A 25 -20.31 -13.56 -7.56
N GLN A 26 -20.25 -14.40 -6.54
CA GLN A 26 -21.43 -14.86 -5.83
C GLN A 26 -21.55 -14.04 -4.54
N LEU A 27 -22.50 -13.14 -4.53
CA LEU A 27 -22.79 -12.36 -3.33
C LEU A 27 -23.64 -13.20 -2.39
N ALA A 28 -23.11 -13.47 -1.22
CA ALA A 28 -23.84 -14.17 -0.17
C ALA A 28 -24.37 -13.16 0.84
N GLU A 29 -25.36 -13.58 1.58
CA GLU A 29 -25.93 -12.77 2.63
C GLU A 29 -24.85 -12.36 3.65
N GLY A 30 -24.84 -11.12 4.08
CA GLY A 30 -23.83 -10.61 4.99
C GLY A 30 -22.50 -10.19 4.36
N ARG A 31 -22.36 -10.35 3.03
CA ARG A 31 -21.13 -9.94 2.33
C ARG A 31 -21.17 -8.54 1.75
N GLY A 32 -22.34 -7.91 1.83
CA GLY A 32 -22.53 -6.56 1.28
C GLY A 32 -22.67 -6.56 -0.23
N SER A 33 -22.52 -5.40 -0.82
CA SER A 33 -22.64 -5.20 -2.26
C SER A 33 -21.26 -5.04 -2.90
N LEU A 34 -21.19 -5.20 -4.20
CA LEU A 34 -19.98 -5.02 -4.96
C LEU A 34 -19.63 -3.54 -5.00
N VAL A 35 -18.44 -3.19 -4.56
CA VAL A 35 -17.95 -1.80 -4.50
C VAL A 35 -17.15 -1.44 -5.73
N GLY A 36 -16.39 -2.37 -6.27
CA GLY A 36 -15.56 -2.11 -7.43
C GLY A 36 -14.85 -3.33 -7.95
N ALA A 37 -14.24 -3.18 -9.10
CA ALA A 37 -13.43 -4.20 -9.74
C ALA A 37 -12.33 -3.50 -10.52
N VAL A 38 -11.14 -4.05 -10.50
CA VAL A 38 -9.97 -3.52 -11.20
C VAL A 38 -9.22 -4.66 -11.88
N ILE A 39 -8.57 -4.34 -12.97
CA ILE A 39 -7.69 -5.28 -13.67
C ILE A 39 -6.29 -5.09 -13.09
N VAL A 40 -5.67 -6.17 -12.67
CA VAL A 40 -4.38 -6.15 -12.00
C VAL A 40 -3.48 -7.26 -12.52
N GLU A 41 -2.21 -7.08 -12.33
CA GLU A 41 -1.19 -8.10 -12.54
C GLU A 41 -0.82 -8.73 -11.21
N GLU A 42 -0.07 -9.80 -11.23
CA GLU A 42 0.20 -10.57 -10.03
C GLU A 42 1.13 -9.85 -9.05
N ASP A 43 1.99 -9.03 -9.56
CA ASP A 43 2.95 -8.22 -8.82
C ASP A 43 2.45 -6.81 -8.45
N ASP A 44 1.21 -6.52 -8.76
CA ASP A 44 0.61 -5.24 -8.43
C ASP A 44 0.16 -5.16 -6.97
N GLN A 45 -0.09 -3.95 -6.55
CA GLN A 45 -0.73 -3.67 -5.28
C GLN A 45 -2.09 -3.03 -5.49
N VAL A 46 -2.98 -3.24 -4.57
CA VAL A 46 -4.29 -2.61 -4.57
C VAL A 46 -4.50 -1.82 -3.29
N MET A 47 -5.20 -0.72 -3.42
CA MET A 47 -5.56 0.13 -2.30
C MET A 47 -7.05 0.06 -2.09
N ALA A 48 -7.48 -0.27 -0.90
CA ALA A 48 -8.87 -0.22 -0.49
C ALA A 48 -9.09 1.03 0.33
N ILE A 49 -10.01 1.86 -0.12
CA ILE A 49 -10.31 3.13 0.52
C ILE A 49 -11.58 2.97 1.34
N MET A 50 -11.50 3.33 2.59
CA MET A 50 -12.62 3.25 3.53
C MET A 50 -13.35 4.56 3.68
N LYS A 51 -14.58 4.48 4.11
CA LYS A 51 -15.42 5.66 4.35
C LYS A 51 -14.81 6.61 5.37
N SER A 52 -14.09 6.09 6.32
CA SER A 52 -13.38 6.89 7.33
C SER A 52 -12.17 7.64 6.77
N GLY A 53 -11.78 7.38 5.54
CA GLY A 53 -10.56 7.95 4.95
C GLY A 53 -9.33 7.09 5.11
N LYS A 54 -9.44 5.96 5.79
CA LYS A 54 -8.32 5.02 5.89
C LYS A 54 -8.10 4.35 4.54
N VAL A 55 -6.84 4.13 4.21
CA VAL A 55 -6.45 3.39 3.01
C VAL A 55 -5.65 2.17 3.44
N ILE A 56 -6.05 1.01 2.96
CA ILE A 56 -5.33 -0.23 3.19
C ILE A 56 -4.69 -0.65 1.89
N ARG A 57 -3.39 -0.92 1.94
CA ARG A 57 -2.63 -1.40 0.79
C ARG A 57 -2.40 -2.89 0.97
N SER A 58 -2.62 -3.65 -0.06
CA SER A 58 -2.40 -5.10 -0.06
C SER A 58 -1.81 -5.55 -1.38
N ASN A 59 -0.96 -6.55 -1.34
CA ASN A 59 -0.41 -7.13 -2.56
C ASN A 59 -1.45 -8.02 -3.22
N VAL A 60 -1.53 -7.96 -4.52
CA VAL A 60 -2.45 -8.79 -5.30
C VAL A 60 -2.17 -10.27 -5.06
N ALA A 61 -0.91 -10.63 -4.91
CA ALA A 61 -0.51 -12.01 -4.68
C ALA A 61 -1.09 -12.61 -3.39
N GLU A 62 -1.38 -11.79 -2.40
CA GLU A 62 -1.95 -12.25 -1.13
C GLU A 62 -3.41 -12.69 -1.27
N VAL A 63 -4.10 -12.20 -2.28
CA VAL A 63 -5.48 -12.59 -2.53
C VAL A 63 -5.48 -13.87 -3.33
N LYS A 64 -6.03 -14.91 -2.76
CA LYS A 64 -6.08 -16.21 -3.43
C LYS A 64 -6.82 -16.12 -4.76
N ARG A 65 -6.23 -16.72 -5.80
CA ARG A 65 -6.88 -16.83 -7.10
C ARG A 65 -8.00 -17.86 -7.02
N THR A 66 -9.19 -17.47 -7.40
CA THR A 66 -10.38 -18.32 -7.32
C THR A 66 -11.22 -18.20 -8.59
N GLY A 67 -12.14 -19.09 -8.77
CA GLY A 67 -13.05 -19.06 -9.93
C GLY A 67 -14.07 -17.93 -9.85
N ARG A 68 -14.76 -17.72 -10.95
CA ARG A 68 -15.77 -16.66 -11.07
C ARG A 68 -16.88 -16.77 -10.05
N ASN A 69 -17.43 -17.95 -9.89
CA ASN A 69 -18.62 -18.17 -9.06
C ASN A 69 -18.25 -18.50 -7.62
N THR A 70 -17.48 -17.63 -6.98
CA THR A 70 -17.05 -17.80 -5.60
C THR A 70 -17.31 -16.53 -4.80
N GLN A 71 -17.27 -16.67 -3.48
CA GLN A 71 -17.61 -15.58 -2.56
C GLN A 71 -16.43 -14.69 -2.18
N GLY A 72 -15.21 -15.14 -2.48
CA GLY A 72 -14.01 -14.39 -2.13
C GLY A 72 -13.50 -14.67 -0.72
N VAL A 73 -12.44 -13.95 -0.38
CA VAL A 73 -11.75 -14.03 0.91
C VAL A 73 -11.72 -12.65 1.56
N THR A 74 -11.44 -12.59 2.83
CA THR A 74 -11.32 -11.31 3.53
C THR A 74 -10.03 -10.63 3.09
N LEU A 75 -10.14 -9.44 2.54
CA LEU A 75 -9.02 -8.59 2.18
C LEU A 75 -8.72 -7.61 3.30
N ALA A 76 -9.73 -7.05 3.88
CA ALA A 76 -9.61 -6.06 4.93
C ALA A 76 -10.75 -6.24 5.92
N LYS A 77 -10.52 -5.84 7.15
CA LYS A 77 -11.57 -5.86 8.17
C LYS A 77 -11.88 -4.42 8.54
N PRO A 78 -12.95 -3.85 8.00
CA PRO A 78 -13.34 -2.51 8.42
C PRO A 78 -13.83 -2.53 9.87
N ASP A 79 -13.66 -1.42 10.53
CA ASP A 79 -14.20 -1.23 11.89
C ASP A 79 -15.71 -1.25 11.86
N LYS A 80 -16.35 -1.39 13.00
CA LYS A 80 -17.81 -1.59 13.12
C LYS A 80 -18.68 -0.60 12.36
N ASN A 81 -18.20 0.62 12.18
CA ASN A 81 -18.95 1.67 11.51
C ASN A 81 -18.27 2.14 10.24
N ASP A 82 -17.36 1.36 9.72
CA ASP A 82 -16.60 1.69 8.52
C ASP A 82 -16.92 0.71 7.40
N GLU A 83 -16.71 1.13 6.17
CA GLU A 83 -16.96 0.31 5.00
C GLU A 83 -15.99 0.68 3.89
N ILE A 84 -15.68 -0.25 3.03
CA ILE A 84 -14.88 0.02 1.84
C ILE A 84 -15.78 0.70 0.83
N ILE A 85 -15.35 1.86 0.36
CA ILE A 85 -16.12 2.64 -0.62
C ILE A 85 -15.50 2.61 -2.01
N SER A 86 -14.23 2.27 -2.11
CA SER A 86 -13.54 2.24 -3.40
C SER A 86 -12.34 1.33 -3.35
N ILE A 87 -11.91 0.89 -4.52
CA ILE A 87 -10.68 0.13 -4.69
C ILE A 87 -9.93 0.69 -5.88
N ALA A 88 -8.62 0.78 -5.78
CA ALA A 88 -7.77 1.30 -6.83
C ALA A 88 -6.53 0.43 -6.99
N ARG A 89 -6.00 0.35 -8.21
CA ARG A 89 -4.72 -0.28 -8.49
C ARG A 89 -3.62 0.70 -8.17
N ASN A 90 -2.59 0.25 -7.50
CA ASN A 90 -1.38 1.02 -7.31
C ASN A 90 -0.35 0.56 -8.34
N GLU A 91 0.00 1.45 -9.23
CA GLU A 91 0.98 1.17 -10.27
C GLU A 91 2.41 1.48 -9.84
N GLU A 92 2.57 2.12 -8.70
CA GLU A 92 3.89 2.37 -8.16
C GLU A 92 4.47 1.06 -7.64
N LYS A 93 5.41 0.54 -8.38
CA LYS A 93 6.27 -0.53 -7.88
C LYS A 93 7.20 0.12 -6.87
N GLU A 94 7.20 -0.38 -5.67
CA GLU A 94 8.23 0.00 -4.72
C GLU A 94 9.57 -0.34 -5.37
N ASN A 95 10.31 0.69 -5.75
CA ASN A 95 11.69 0.50 -6.10
C ASN A 95 12.35 0.11 -4.77
N GLU A 96 12.91 -1.06 -4.73
CA GLU A 96 13.64 -1.56 -3.57
C GLU A 96 14.85 -0.68 -3.21
N ASP A 97 15.04 0.40 -3.94
CA ASP A 97 16.13 1.32 -3.74
C ASP A 97 15.79 2.50 -2.80
N ASP A 98 14.60 2.54 -2.26
CA ASP A 98 14.26 3.51 -1.25
C ASP A 98 14.60 2.96 0.14
N GLU A 99 15.85 2.60 0.31
CA GLU A 99 16.39 2.55 1.65
C GLU A 99 16.38 3.99 2.14
N PRO A 100 15.76 4.26 3.27
CA PRO A 100 15.85 5.60 3.84
C PRO A 100 17.34 5.85 4.03
N ALA A 101 17.78 6.95 3.56
CA ALA A 101 19.14 7.33 3.76
C ALA A 101 19.35 7.49 5.25
N GLU A 102 19.75 6.43 5.86
CA GLU A 102 20.14 6.48 7.23
C GLU A 102 21.45 7.17 7.26
N GLY A 103 21.53 8.17 7.99
CA GLY A 103 22.83 8.76 8.16
C GLY A 103 22.90 10.21 7.96
N ALA A 104 22.08 10.73 7.17
CA ALA A 104 22.17 12.13 6.93
C ALA A 104 22.17 12.97 8.18
N PRO A 105 21.40 12.70 9.14
CA PRO A 105 21.39 13.56 10.30
C PRO A 105 22.61 13.42 11.16
N ALA A 106 23.26 12.36 11.05
CA ALA A 106 24.38 12.14 11.93
C ALA A 106 25.51 13.06 11.63
N GLU A 107 25.73 13.34 10.43
CA GLU A 107 26.78 14.17 10.14
C GLU A 107 26.61 15.55 10.62
N ALA A 108 25.44 15.97 10.68
CA ALA A 108 25.18 17.28 11.12
C ALA A 108 25.70 17.49 12.51
N VAL A 109 25.71 16.47 13.23
CA VAL A 109 26.14 16.58 14.58
C VAL A 109 27.62 16.71 14.68
N ASP A 110 28.27 16.08 13.80
CA ASP A 110 29.68 16.15 13.86
C ASP A 110 30.20 17.53 13.65
N GLY A 111 29.47 18.24 12.97
CA GLY A 111 29.87 19.58 12.72
C GLY A 111 30.08 20.36 13.94
N GLN A 112 29.43 20.01 15.00
CA GLN A 112 29.59 20.76 16.11
C GLN A 112 30.84 20.51 16.79
N ALA A 113 31.28 19.37 16.65
CA ALA A 113 32.44 19.02 17.33
C ALA A 113 33.56 19.97 17.00
N VAL A 114 33.48 20.48 15.89
CA VAL A 114 34.50 21.32 15.44
C VAL A 114 34.62 22.60 16.19
N THR A 115 33.55 23.04 16.63
CA THR A 115 33.57 24.31 17.26
C THR A 115 34.34 24.33 18.48
N THR A 116 34.43 23.24 19.09
CA THR A 116 35.02 23.27 20.36
C THR A 116 36.43 23.58 20.34
N GLN A 117 37.08 23.21 19.33
CA GLN A 117 38.46 23.41 19.40
C GLN A 117 38.85 24.77 19.30
N SER A 118 38.05 25.54 18.78
CA SER A 118 38.46 26.85 18.62
C SER A 118 38.73 27.51 19.91
N GLY A 119 38.25 26.97 20.91
CA GLY A 119 38.38 27.66 22.15
C GLY A 119 39.67 27.55 22.81
N GLU A 120 40.34 26.50 22.60
CA GLU A 120 41.44 26.34 23.39
C GLU A 120 42.62 27.03 23.04
N ASN A 121 42.73 27.38 21.92
CA ASN A 121 43.93 27.93 21.58
C ASN A 121 44.30 29.23 22.15
N VAL A 122 43.42 29.80 22.76
CA VAL A 122 43.66 31.08 23.23
C VAL A 122 44.52 31.13 24.42
N GLU A 123 44.53 30.10 25.14
CA GLU A 123 45.19 30.14 26.32
C GLU A 123 46.61 30.20 26.29
N ALA A 124 47.11 29.66 25.38
CA ALA A 124 48.46 29.47 25.41
C ALA A 124 49.34 30.63 25.50
N SER A 125 48.90 31.71 25.31
CA SER A 125 49.81 32.73 25.23
C SER A 125 50.13 33.50 26.39
N ALA A 126 49.66 33.18 27.42
CA ALA A 126 49.78 34.05 28.46
C ALA A 126 50.92 33.93 29.30
N LYS A 127 52.00 34.01 29.16
CA LYS A 127 52.90 33.97 30.10
C LYS A 127 54.17 34.28 29.78
N THR A 128 54.57 35.28 30.20
CA THR A 128 55.85 35.45 30.22
C THR A 128 56.27 36.60 30.80
N GLU A 129 57.05 36.68 31.51
CA GLU A 129 57.50 37.70 32.07
C GLU A 129 58.86 37.88 32.01
#